data_01fe451f54c4f4fce35a12ba5e254c43
#
_entry.id   01fe451f54c4f4fce35a12ba5e254c43
#
_cell.length_a   1.000
_cell.length_b   1.000
_cell.length_c   1.000
_cell.angle_alpha   90.00
_cell.angle_beta   90.00
_cell.angle_gamma   90.00
#
_symmetry.space_group_name_H-M   'P 1'
#
loop_
_entity.id
_entity.type
_entity.pdbx_description
1 polymer ?
#
loop_
_entity_poly.entity_id
_entity_poly.type
_entity_poly.pdbx_seq_one_letter_code
_entity_poly.pdbx_strand_id
1 'polypeptide(L)'
;VDGMNQRKAEMQDMRSSGAGKTRLTFLAPSRGLIGYQNKFLTDTKGTGVINRLFNKYDSYKGSIVGRKYGALISTDTGSAAAYAIFNLQDRGTMFIGHQSKVYGGMVVGEHSRDNDLEINVLKGKQLTNVRASGTDEAVKLTPPRRMSLEEMMAYINEDELLEVTPSNLRLRKRYLSAIDRKKYRKSKS
;
A
#
# COMPACT_ATOMS: atom_id res chain seq x y z
N VAL A 1 -3.71 -6.01 21.43
CA VAL A 1 -3.41 -4.74 22.11
C VAL A 1 -2.43 -3.92 21.26
N ASP A 2 -1.27 -4.44 20.89
CA ASP A 2 -0.19 -3.70 20.21
C ASP A 2 -0.62 -3.05 18.91
N GLY A 3 -1.42 -3.74 18.08
CA GLY A 3 -1.98 -3.18 16.86
C GLY A 3 -2.87 -1.95 17.08
N MET A 4 -3.52 -1.85 18.22
CA MET A 4 -4.32 -0.68 18.61
C MET A 4 -3.43 0.45 19.16
N ASN A 5 -2.43 0.11 19.96
CA ASN A 5 -1.47 1.09 20.51
C ASN A 5 -0.69 1.81 19.39
N GLN A 6 -0.25 1.07 18.36
CA GLN A 6 0.39 1.65 17.16
C GLN A 6 -0.52 2.64 16.43
N ARG A 7 -1.84 2.48 16.56
CA ARG A 7 -2.88 3.35 15.97
C ARG A 7 -3.34 4.46 16.91
N LYS A 8 -2.56 4.74 17.96
CA LYS A 8 -2.85 5.78 18.97
C LYS A 8 -4.15 5.54 19.74
N ALA A 9 -4.54 4.27 19.88
CA ALA A 9 -5.67 3.89 20.71
C ALA A 9 -5.22 3.68 22.17
N GLU A 10 -6.07 4.05 23.09
CA GLU A 10 -5.88 3.90 24.53
C GLU A 10 -6.83 2.84 25.07
N MET A 11 -6.29 1.79 25.69
CA MET A 11 -7.11 0.77 26.31
C MET A 11 -7.80 1.33 27.56
N GLN A 12 -9.12 1.24 27.59
CA GLN A 12 -9.95 1.71 28.70
C GLN A 12 -10.34 0.57 29.65
N ASP A 13 -10.59 -0.61 29.09
CA ASP A 13 -11.10 -1.73 29.87
C ASP A 13 -10.79 -3.08 29.21
N MET A 14 -10.65 -4.11 30.04
CA MET A 14 -10.49 -5.48 29.61
C MET A 14 -11.28 -6.41 30.57
N ARG A 15 -12.29 -7.09 30.02
CA ARG A 15 -13.16 -7.99 30.77
C ARG A 15 -13.31 -9.33 30.10
N SER A 16 -13.32 -10.40 30.89
CA SER A 16 -13.74 -11.70 30.40
C SER A 16 -15.23 -11.64 30.03
N SER A 17 -15.57 -12.13 28.84
CA SER A 17 -16.98 -12.14 28.33
C SER A 17 -17.61 -13.54 28.40
N GLY A 18 -17.00 -14.47 29.09
CA GLY A 18 -17.41 -15.88 29.13
C GLY A 18 -16.97 -16.66 27.88
N ALA A 19 -17.14 -17.97 27.90
CA ALA A 19 -16.80 -18.88 26.80
C ALA A 19 -15.38 -18.68 26.19
N GLY A 20 -14.37 -18.33 27.04
CA GLY A 20 -13.01 -18.10 26.61
C GLY A 20 -12.80 -16.82 25.79
N LYS A 21 -13.78 -15.92 25.72
CA LYS A 21 -13.68 -14.64 25.00
C LYS A 21 -13.35 -13.50 25.96
N THR A 22 -12.57 -12.54 25.46
CA THR A 22 -12.23 -11.31 26.20
C THR A 22 -12.75 -10.10 25.43
N ARG A 23 -13.46 -9.21 26.13
CA ARG A 23 -13.86 -7.92 25.59
C ARG A 23 -12.80 -6.88 25.94
N LEU A 24 -12.34 -6.18 24.90
CA LEU A 24 -11.42 -5.06 25.03
C LEU A 24 -12.13 -3.79 24.60
N THR A 25 -12.03 -2.75 25.40
CA THR A 25 -12.58 -1.43 25.09
C THR A 25 -11.44 -0.45 24.88
N PHE A 26 -11.46 0.24 23.75
CA PHE A 26 -10.44 1.23 23.41
C PHE A 26 -11.06 2.58 23.06
N LEU A 27 -10.41 3.65 23.45
CA LEU A 27 -10.63 4.98 22.89
C LEU A 27 -9.62 5.20 21.78
N ALA A 28 -10.08 5.33 20.53
CA ALA A 28 -9.22 5.39 19.36
C ALA A 28 -9.61 6.53 18.42
N PRO A 29 -8.63 7.23 17.80
CA PRO A 29 -8.94 8.18 16.74
C PRO A 29 -9.53 7.42 15.54
N SER A 30 -10.64 7.94 14.98
CA SER A 30 -11.37 7.29 13.87
C SER A 30 -10.46 6.96 12.68
N ARG A 31 -9.50 7.84 12.35
CA ARG A 31 -8.51 7.61 11.28
C ARG A 31 -7.58 6.42 11.55
N GLY A 32 -7.33 6.09 12.81
CA GLY A 32 -6.54 4.91 13.20
C GLY A 32 -7.26 3.60 12.97
N LEU A 33 -8.58 3.64 12.83
CA LEU A 33 -9.40 2.46 12.59
C LEU A 33 -9.62 2.14 11.10
N ILE A 34 -9.16 3.02 10.20
CA ILE A 34 -9.21 2.78 8.75
C ILE A 34 -8.36 1.54 8.44
N GLY A 35 -8.95 0.56 7.73
CA GLY A 35 -8.28 -0.70 7.36
C GLY A 35 -7.95 -1.65 8.53
N TYR A 36 -8.28 -1.30 9.78
CA TYR A 36 -7.99 -2.15 10.93
C TYR A 36 -8.85 -3.42 10.97
N GLN A 37 -10.04 -3.38 10.40
CA GLN A 37 -10.98 -4.52 10.45
C GLN A 37 -10.40 -5.79 9.83
N ASN A 38 -9.77 -5.69 8.66
CA ASN A 38 -9.15 -6.84 7.99
C ASN A 38 -7.99 -7.42 8.81
N LYS A 39 -7.14 -6.54 9.37
CA LYS A 39 -6.07 -6.97 10.28
C LYS A 39 -6.63 -7.65 11.53
N PHE A 40 -7.66 -7.09 12.14
CA PHE A 40 -8.31 -7.65 13.32
C PHE A 40 -8.89 -9.05 13.05
N LEU A 41 -9.58 -9.23 11.92
CA LEU A 41 -10.11 -10.53 11.52
C LEU A 41 -8.98 -11.56 11.29
N THR A 42 -7.88 -11.14 10.68
CA THR A 42 -6.71 -12.00 10.49
C THR A 42 -6.10 -12.39 11.85
N ASP A 43 -5.87 -11.43 12.74
CA ASP A 43 -5.26 -11.65 14.05
C ASP A 43 -6.14 -12.54 14.94
N THR A 44 -7.48 -12.47 14.77
CA THR A 44 -8.47 -13.28 15.51
C THR A 44 -8.93 -14.54 14.76
N LYS A 45 -8.30 -14.89 13.64
CA LYS A 45 -8.68 -16.03 12.78
C LYS A 45 -10.18 -16.02 12.40
N GLY A 46 -10.72 -14.83 12.17
CA GLY A 46 -12.14 -14.62 11.81
C GLY A 46 -13.14 -14.71 12.96
N THR A 47 -12.73 -15.01 14.19
CA THR A 47 -13.63 -15.20 15.33
C THR A 47 -13.95 -13.91 16.11
N GLY A 48 -13.19 -12.85 15.86
CA GLY A 48 -13.34 -11.58 16.56
C GLY A 48 -14.52 -10.77 16.04
N VAL A 49 -15.17 -10.04 16.94
CA VAL A 49 -16.23 -9.08 16.66
C VAL A 49 -15.72 -7.69 17.02
N ILE A 50 -15.85 -6.74 16.10
CA ILE A 50 -15.47 -5.34 16.32
C ILE A 50 -16.73 -4.46 16.21
N ASN A 51 -16.97 -3.64 17.24
CA ASN A 51 -18.01 -2.62 17.26
C ASN A 51 -17.35 -1.26 17.42
N ARG A 52 -17.87 -0.24 16.73
CA ARG A 52 -17.37 1.13 16.77
C ARG A 52 -18.52 2.06 17.13
N LEU A 53 -18.29 2.89 18.13
CA LEU A 53 -19.24 3.89 18.57
C LEU A 53 -18.54 5.24 18.63
N PHE A 54 -19.25 6.30 18.24
CA PHE A 54 -18.75 7.65 18.44
C PHE A 54 -18.74 7.96 19.95
N ASN A 55 -17.63 8.53 20.42
CA ASN A 55 -17.50 8.96 21.80
C ASN A 55 -17.45 10.49 21.89
N LYS A 56 -16.42 11.12 21.34
CA LYS A 56 -16.21 12.57 21.39
C LYS A 56 -15.28 13.04 20.28
N TYR A 57 -15.25 14.36 20.03
CA TYR A 57 -14.14 15.00 19.33
C TYR A 57 -13.00 15.22 20.31
N ASP A 58 -11.76 15.00 19.83
CA ASP A 58 -10.55 15.13 20.64
C ASP A 58 -9.45 15.82 19.83
N SER A 59 -8.39 16.27 20.51
CA SER A 59 -7.24 16.87 19.88
C SER A 59 -6.50 15.87 18.95
N TYR A 60 -5.78 16.40 17.99
CA TYR A 60 -5.00 15.61 17.06
C TYR A 60 -3.87 14.84 17.77
N LYS A 61 -3.93 13.51 17.75
CA LYS A 61 -2.98 12.63 18.45
C LYS A 61 -1.67 12.33 17.68
N GLY A 62 -1.29 13.20 16.75
CA GLY A 62 -0.07 13.06 15.95
C GLY A 62 -0.22 12.04 14.81
N SER A 63 0.83 11.84 14.01
CA SER A 63 0.83 10.90 12.90
C SER A 63 0.67 9.46 13.39
N ILE A 64 -0.13 8.68 12.67
CA ILE A 64 -0.21 7.24 12.86
C ILE A 64 0.84 6.61 11.96
N VAL A 65 1.61 5.68 12.51
CA VAL A 65 2.64 4.97 11.74
C VAL A 65 1.99 4.31 10.52
N GLY A 66 2.44 4.72 9.33
CA GLY A 66 2.00 4.19 8.05
C GLY A 66 2.58 2.79 7.77
N ARG A 67 2.63 2.42 6.52
CA ARG A 67 3.26 1.16 6.09
C ARG A 67 4.76 1.14 6.43
N LYS A 68 5.29 -0.05 6.67
CA LYS A 68 6.71 -0.29 6.96
C LYS A 68 7.58 -0.15 5.71
N TYR A 69 7.06 -0.51 4.55
CA TYR A 69 7.80 -0.62 3.30
C TYR A 69 7.57 0.60 2.40
N GLY A 70 8.56 0.92 1.57
CA GLY A 70 8.48 1.99 0.58
C GLY A 70 7.55 1.67 -0.59
N ALA A 71 7.41 2.61 -1.50
CA ALA A 71 6.67 2.46 -2.74
C ALA A 71 7.59 2.18 -3.93
N LEU A 72 7.11 1.37 -4.88
CA LEU A 72 7.61 1.32 -6.24
C LEU A 72 6.88 2.38 -7.07
N ILE A 73 7.62 3.35 -7.63
CA ILE A 73 7.06 4.53 -8.29
C ILE A 73 7.42 4.48 -9.77
N SER A 74 6.44 4.60 -10.66
CA SER A 74 6.70 4.68 -12.10
C SER A 74 7.41 5.99 -12.46
N THR A 75 8.46 5.90 -13.30
CA THR A 75 9.14 7.07 -13.85
C THR A 75 8.46 7.63 -15.08
N ASP A 76 7.76 6.78 -15.85
CA ASP A 76 7.30 7.09 -17.19
C ASP A 76 5.81 6.84 -17.37
N THR A 77 5.25 7.40 -18.45
CA THR A 77 3.84 7.27 -18.82
C THR A 77 3.69 6.32 -20.01
N GLY A 78 2.81 5.33 -19.88
CA GLY A 78 2.56 4.36 -20.95
C GLY A 78 1.85 3.10 -20.47
N SER A 79 2.09 1.98 -21.15
CA SER A 79 1.55 0.67 -20.79
C SER A 79 2.66 -0.21 -20.21
N ALA A 80 2.38 -0.83 -19.08
CA ALA A 80 3.33 -1.71 -18.40
C ALA A 80 3.66 -2.94 -19.25
N ALA A 81 4.95 -3.22 -19.47
CA ALA A 81 5.45 -4.36 -20.22
C ALA A 81 5.63 -5.59 -19.33
N ALA A 82 5.25 -6.77 -19.81
CA ALA A 82 5.41 -8.03 -19.08
C ALA A 82 6.88 -8.27 -18.65
N TYR A 83 7.82 -8.04 -19.55
CA TYR A 83 9.25 -8.20 -19.29
C TYR A 83 9.75 -7.27 -18.18
N ALA A 84 9.31 -6.00 -18.15
CA ALA A 84 9.67 -5.08 -17.09
C ALA A 84 9.12 -5.55 -15.72
N ILE A 85 7.84 -5.95 -15.68
CA ILE A 85 7.22 -6.46 -14.45
C ILE A 85 7.97 -7.68 -13.94
N PHE A 86 8.31 -8.62 -14.81
CA PHE A 86 9.07 -9.82 -14.46
C PHE A 86 10.41 -9.50 -13.77
N ASN A 87 11.18 -8.58 -14.34
CA ASN A 87 12.46 -8.17 -13.77
C ASN A 87 12.34 -7.34 -12.48
N LEU A 88 11.17 -6.78 -12.22
CA LEU A 88 10.93 -5.92 -11.07
C LEU A 88 10.21 -6.61 -9.92
N GLN A 89 9.60 -7.79 -10.13
CA GLN A 89 8.86 -8.52 -9.10
C GLN A 89 9.74 -8.96 -7.93
N ASP A 90 11.05 -9.12 -8.12
CA ASP A 90 12.01 -9.40 -7.03
C ASP A 90 12.27 -8.18 -6.14
N ARG A 91 11.90 -6.98 -6.60
CA ARG A 91 12.03 -5.74 -5.85
C ARG A 91 10.88 -5.46 -4.92
N GLY A 92 9.76 -6.16 -5.08
CA GLY A 92 8.59 -5.98 -4.25
C GLY A 92 7.31 -6.53 -4.88
N THR A 93 6.18 -6.21 -4.28
CA THR A 93 4.86 -6.67 -4.73
C THR A 93 4.23 -5.65 -5.67
N MET A 94 3.92 -6.06 -6.90
CA MET A 94 3.30 -5.19 -7.89
C MET A 94 1.78 -5.03 -7.63
N PHE A 95 1.26 -3.82 -7.89
CA PHE A 95 -0.19 -3.52 -7.86
C PHE A 95 -0.81 -3.50 -9.25
N ILE A 96 0.05 -3.51 -10.28
CA ILE A 96 -0.33 -3.46 -11.69
C ILE A 96 0.04 -4.76 -12.39
N GLY A 97 -0.73 -5.09 -13.43
CA GLY A 97 -0.43 -6.19 -14.33
C GLY A 97 0.09 -5.72 -15.69
N HIS A 98 0.36 -6.68 -16.57
CA HIS A 98 0.72 -6.40 -17.97
C HIS A 98 -0.36 -5.54 -18.64
N GLN A 99 0.06 -4.63 -19.52
CA GLN A 99 -0.76 -3.65 -20.23
C GLN A 99 -1.48 -2.61 -19.38
N SER A 100 -1.29 -2.62 -18.05
CA SER A 100 -1.84 -1.57 -17.19
C SER A 100 -1.30 -0.20 -17.60
N LYS A 101 -2.19 0.77 -17.73
CA LYS A 101 -1.83 2.17 -18.00
C LYS A 101 -1.23 2.79 -16.74
N VAL A 102 -0.04 3.35 -16.88
CA VAL A 102 0.70 4.00 -15.80
C VAL A 102 1.17 5.39 -16.23
N TYR A 103 1.53 6.22 -15.27
CA TYR A 103 2.10 7.54 -15.49
C TYR A 103 3.21 7.84 -14.47
N GLY A 104 4.06 8.79 -14.79
CA GLY A 104 5.15 9.20 -13.88
C GLY A 104 4.60 9.67 -12.53
N GLY A 105 5.17 9.14 -11.43
CA GLY A 105 4.71 9.41 -10.06
C GLY A 105 3.58 8.51 -9.55
N MET A 106 3.01 7.62 -10.39
CA MET A 106 2.07 6.59 -9.96
C MET A 106 2.77 5.54 -9.10
N VAL A 107 2.14 5.15 -7.98
CA VAL A 107 2.61 4.03 -7.15
C VAL A 107 2.13 2.73 -7.79
N VAL A 108 3.05 1.94 -8.27
CA VAL A 108 2.79 0.71 -9.04
C VAL A 108 3.08 -0.58 -8.27
N GLY A 109 3.59 -0.44 -7.03
CA GLY A 109 3.87 -1.57 -6.17
C GLY A 109 4.38 -1.15 -4.80
N GLU A 110 4.54 -2.14 -3.92
CA GLU A 110 5.19 -2.02 -2.61
C GLU A 110 6.64 -2.50 -2.73
N HIS A 111 7.59 -1.68 -2.30
CA HIS A 111 9.00 -2.06 -2.29
C HIS A 111 9.27 -3.07 -1.17
N SER A 112 10.26 -3.95 -1.34
CA SER A 112 10.67 -4.90 -0.29
C SER A 112 11.48 -4.24 0.84
N ARG A 113 11.91 -2.98 0.66
CA ARG A 113 12.65 -2.18 1.64
C ARG A 113 11.81 -1.00 2.13
N ASP A 114 12.29 -0.30 3.14
CA ASP A 114 11.63 0.86 3.76
C ASP A 114 11.65 2.15 2.92
N ASN A 115 12.51 2.22 1.91
CA ASN A 115 12.66 3.38 1.03
C ASN A 115 11.85 3.24 -0.27
N ASP A 116 11.38 4.36 -0.79
CA ASP A 116 10.77 4.43 -2.13
C ASP A 116 11.81 4.17 -3.22
N LEU A 117 11.39 3.48 -4.27
CA LEU A 117 12.22 3.19 -5.45
C LEU A 117 11.50 3.62 -6.73
N GLU A 118 12.17 4.45 -7.51
CA GLU A 118 11.70 4.83 -8.86
C GLU A 118 12.08 3.75 -9.86
N ILE A 119 11.09 3.27 -10.63
CA ILE A 119 11.25 2.16 -11.58
C ILE A 119 10.61 2.48 -12.92
N ASN A 120 11.19 1.95 -13.99
CA ASN A 120 10.58 2.00 -15.31
C ASN A 120 9.88 0.67 -15.63
N VAL A 121 8.56 0.69 -15.67
CA VAL A 121 7.72 -0.50 -15.95
C VAL A 121 7.37 -0.66 -17.42
N LEU A 122 7.90 0.21 -18.30
CA LEU A 122 7.61 0.20 -19.74
C LEU A 122 8.68 -0.51 -20.56
N LYS A 123 9.86 -0.76 -19.99
CA LYS A 123 10.98 -1.35 -20.74
C LYS A 123 10.62 -2.75 -21.27
N GLY A 124 10.46 -2.86 -22.59
CA GLY A 124 10.34 -4.12 -23.28
C GLY A 124 11.66 -4.92 -23.31
N LYS A 125 11.60 -6.18 -23.71
CA LYS A 125 12.79 -6.97 -24.01
C LYS A 125 13.52 -6.32 -25.20
N GLN A 126 14.78 -5.92 -25.02
CA GLN A 126 15.62 -5.54 -26.15
C GLN A 126 16.02 -6.82 -26.88
N LEU A 127 15.73 -6.89 -28.17
CA LEU A 127 16.17 -7.99 -29.04
C LEU A 127 17.69 -7.91 -29.21
N THR A 128 18.43 -8.68 -28.43
CA THR A 128 19.90 -8.64 -28.43
C THR A 128 20.54 -9.72 -29.30
N ASN A 129 19.79 -10.73 -29.82
CA ASN A 129 20.37 -11.72 -30.74
C ASN A 129 19.31 -12.43 -31.59
N VAL A 130 19.48 -12.38 -32.91
CA VAL A 130 18.67 -13.07 -33.94
C VAL A 130 18.78 -14.61 -33.82
N ARG A 131 19.79 -15.14 -33.15
CA ARG A 131 20.03 -16.59 -33.02
C ARG A 131 19.29 -17.27 -31.84
N ALA A 132 18.68 -16.52 -30.94
CA ALA A 132 17.93 -17.05 -29.79
C ALA A 132 16.40 -16.93 -29.95
N SER A 133 15.88 -16.81 -31.16
CA SER A 133 14.44 -16.64 -31.43
C SER A 133 13.59 -17.91 -31.20
N GLY A 134 14.19 -19.01 -30.74
CA GLY A 134 13.50 -20.30 -30.52
C GLY A 134 13.04 -20.61 -29.10
N THR A 135 13.40 -19.79 -28.11
CA THR A 135 13.01 -20.00 -26.72
C THR A 135 12.47 -18.71 -26.10
N ASP A 136 11.32 -18.25 -26.57
CA ASP A 136 10.50 -17.35 -25.77
C ASP A 136 9.86 -18.16 -24.63
N GLU A 137 10.62 -18.36 -23.55
CA GLU A 137 10.02 -18.87 -22.32
C GLU A 137 8.93 -17.91 -21.90
N ALA A 138 7.71 -18.42 -21.76
CA ALA A 138 6.57 -17.64 -21.31
C ALA A 138 6.90 -17.01 -19.96
N VAL A 139 6.98 -15.68 -19.93
CA VAL A 139 7.33 -14.92 -18.72
C VAL A 139 6.27 -15.17 -17.65
N LYS A 140 6.61 -15.90 -16.60
CA LYS A 140 5.70 -16.18 -15.49
C LYS A 140 5.63 -14.99 -14.57
N LEU A 141 4.52 -14.26 -14.63
CA LEU A 141 4.27 -13.11 -13.77
C LEU A 141 3.55 -13.54 -12.48
N THR A 142 3.99 -13.00 -11.35
CA THR A 142 3.24 -13.06 -10.10
C THR A 142 1.97 -12.20 -10.24
N PRO A 143 0.78 -12.70 -9.86
CA PRO A 143 -0.44 -11.91 -9.91
C PRO A 143 -0.29 -10.61 -9.10
N PRO A 144 -0.78 -9.47 -9.62
CA PRO A 144 -0.69 -8.21 -8.91
C PRO A 144 -1.59 -8.23 -7.67
N ARG A 145 -1.12 -7.62 -6.58
CA ARG A 145 -1.94 -7.38 -5.40
C ARG A 145 -3.00 -6.32 -5.74
N ARG A 146 -4.25 -6.72 -5.71
CA ARG A 146 -5.39 -5.81 -5.84
C ARG A 146 -5.86 -5.39 -4.46
N MET A 147 -6.07 -4.11 -4.27
CA MET A 147 -6.52 -3.54 -3.01
C MET A 147 -7.90 -2.91 -3.18
N SER A 148 -8.77 -3.09 -2.19
CA SER A 148 -10.02 -2.34 -2.07
C SER A 148 -9.75 -0.87 -1.75
N LEU A 149 -10.78 -0.03 -1.85
CA LEU A 149 -10.68 1.39 -1.47
C LEU A 149 -10.22 1.55 0.00
N GLU A 150 -10.78 0.77 0.91
CA GLU A 150 -10.42 0.82 2.33
C GLU A 150 -8.97 0.41 2.57
N GLU A 151 -8.50 -0.64 1.89
CA GLU A 151 -7.11 -1.08 1.96
C GLU A 151 -6.15 -0.02 1.41
N MET A 152 -6.48 0.64 0.31
CA MET A 152 -5.69 1.75 -0.24
C MET A 152 -5.65 2.95 0.70
N MET A 153 -6.79 3.30 1.34
CA MET A 153 -6.85 4.37 2.34
C MET A 153 -6.01 4.06 3.59
N ALA A 154 -5.92 2.78 3.96
CA ALA A 154 -5.05 2.34 5.06
C ALA A 154 -3.57 2.31 4.66
N TYR A 155 -3.28 2.14 3.38
CA TYR A 155 -1.95 1.94 2.82
C TYR A 155 -1.21 3.25 2.57
N ILE A 156 -1.89 4.34 2.16
CA ILE A 156 -1.26 5.58 1.73
C ILE A 156 -0.48 6.26 2.86
N ASN A 157 0.66 6.87 2.49
CA ASN A 157 1.43 7.76 3.34
C ASN A 157 1.04 9.24 3.12
N GLU A 158 1.53 10.14 3.98
CA GLU A 158 1.23 11.58 3.93
C GLU A 158 1.63 12.28 2.62
N ASP A 159 2.65 11.74 1.94
CA ASP A 159 3.14 12.25 0.65
C ASP A 159 2.46 11.59 -0.56
N GLU A 160 1.40 10.82 -0.35
CA GLU A 160 0.66 10.09 -1.36
C GLU A 160 -0.80 10.53 -1.44
N LEU A 161 -1.41 10.27 -2.57
CA LEU A 161 -2.82 10.54 -2.84
C LEU A 161 -3.46 9.30 -3.46
N LEU A 162 -4.74 9.11 -3.15
CA LEU A 162 -5.58 8.10 -3.77
C LEU A 162 -6.46 8.76 -4.84
N GLU A 163 -6.35 8.28 -6.06
CA GLU A 163 -7.23 8.66 -7.16
C GLU A 163 -8.37 7.66 -7.27
N VAL A 164 -9.59 8.17 -7.22
CA VAL A 164 -10.81 7.39 -7.36
C VAL A 164 -11.53 7.84 -8.62
N THR A 165 -11.71 6.94 -9.55
CA THR A 165 -12.50 7.14 -10.78
C THR A 165 -13.59 6.08 -10.84
N PRO A 166 -14.62 6.23 -11.70
CA PRO A 166 -15.67 5.21 -11.80
C PRO A 166 -15.18 3.79 -12.10
N SER A 167 -14.04 3.66 -12.79
CA SER A 167 -13.50 2.37 -13.22
C SER A 167 -12.17 1.98 -12.61
N ASN A 168 -11.49 2.88 -11.89
CA ASN A 168 -10.14 2.61 -11.39
C ASN A 168 -9.85 3.28 -10.05
N LEU A 169 -9.09 2.57 -9.21
CA LEU A 169 -8.43 3.08 -8.02
C LEU A 169 -6.93 3.09 -8.28
N ARG A 170 -6.26 4.21 -8.01
CA ARG A 170 -4.81 4.35 -8.21
C ARG A 170 -4.19 5.10 -7.05
N LEU A 171 -3.00 4.67 -6.67
CA LEU A 171 -2.16 5.39 -5.72
C LEU A 171 -1.13 6.20 -6.48
N ARG A 172 -0.85 7.42 -6.04
CA ARG A 172 0.21 8.24 -6.62
C ARG A 172 0.90 9.08 -5.58
N LYS A 173 2.09 9.54 -5.90
CA LYS A 173 2.76 10.57 -5.09
C LYS A 173 2.06 11.92 -5.27
N ARG A 174 2.06 12.73 -4.21
CA ARG A 174 1.53 14.11 -4.23
C ARG A 174 2.24 14.93 -5.31
N TYR A 175 3.57 14.83 -5.36
CA TYR A 175 4.41 15.44 -6.39
C TYR A 175 4.79 14.38 -7.42
N LEU A 176 4.30 14.53 -8.64
CA LEU A 176 4.53 13.54 -9.71
C LEU A 176 5.96 13.57 -10.22
N SER A 177 6.59 14.76 -10.26
CA SER A 177 7.99 14.92 -10.68
C SER A 177 8.96 14.45 -9.59
N ALA A 178 9.97 13.68 -9.99
CA ALA A 178 11.07 13.25 -9.10
C ALA A 178 11.83 14.45 -8.48
N ILE A 179 11.97 15.53 -9.24
CA ILE A 179 12.65 16.77 -8.79
C ILE A 179 11.85 17.41 -7.66
N ASP A 180 10.53 17.52 -7.81
CA ASP A 180 9.68 18.15 -6.80
C ASP A 180 9.58 17.30 -5.54
N ARG A 181 9.57 15.96 -5.67
CA ARG A 181 9.66 15.05 -4.51
C ARG A 181 10.96 15.26 -3.72
N LYS A 182 12.10 15.43 -4.41
CA LYS A 182 13.39 15.71 -3.76
C LYS A 182 13.38 17.08 -3.05
N LYS A 183 12.83 18.12 -3.67
CA LYS A 183 12.69 19.44 -3.05
C LYS A 183 11.82 19.38 -1.78
N TYR A 184 10.68 18.70 -1.86
CA TYR A 184 9.77 18.53 -0.73
C TYR A 184 10.41 17.79 0.44
N ARG A 185 11.18 16.73 0.18
CA ARG A 185 11.91 16.00 1.24
C ARG A 185 12.94 16.91 1.93
N LYS A 186 13.69 17.71 1.16
CA LYS A 186 14.66 18.66 1.72
C LYS A 186 14.02 19.78 2.55
N SER A 187 12.78 20.16 2.27
CA SER A 187 12.07 21.19 3.05
C SER A 187 11.49 20.68 4.36
N LYS A 188 11.40 19.37 4.54
CA LYS A 188 10.91 18.70 5.77
C LYS A 188 12.04 18.23 6.71
N SER A 189 13.27 18.16 6.21
CA SER A 189 14.49 17.88 6.98
C SER A 189 15.03 19.12 7.63
#